data_e31bed16a91e08efea7dbe0c87760dde
#
_entry.id   e31bed16a91e08efea7dbe0c87760dde
#
_cell.length_a   1.000
_cell.length_b   1.000
_cell.length_c   1.000
_cell.angle_alpha   90.00
_cell.angle_beta   90.00
_cell.angle_gamma   90.00
#
_symmetry.space_group_name_H-M   'P 1'
#
loop_
_entity.id
_entity.type
_entity.pdbx_description
1 polymer ?
#
loop_
_entity_poly.entity_id
_entity_poly.type
_entity_poly.pdbx_seq_one_letter_code
_entity_poly.pdbx_strand_id
1 'polypeptide(L)'
;MAYSHPNLHRIGPSNSSAPTLWSYSTTDATAVVNSESYFDDAAADLTVGDIIIANTSTGGTLAAGIYLVSANDGTTVDVNDALVVTATDTD
;
A
#
# COMPACT_ATOMS: atom_id res chain seq x y z
N MET A 1 -7.38 -9.44 -9.89
CA MET A 1 -6.39 -9.69 -8.84
C MET A 1 -6.91 -9.06 -7.58
N ALA A 2 -6.53 -9.57 -6.45
CA ALA A 2 -7.22 -9.23 -5.22
C ALA A 2 -6.23 -8.86 -4.12
N TYR A 3 -6.64 -7.88 -3.33
CA TYR A 3 -5.96 -7.53 -2.10
C TYR A 3 -5.89 -8.75 -1.17
N SER A 4 -4.74 -8.93 -0.54
CA SER A 4 -4.52 -10.00 0.42
C SER A 4 -4.23 -9.39 1.79
N HIS A 5 -5.21 -9.41 2.68
CA HIS A 5 -5.07 -8.82 4.01
C HIS A 5 -3.91 -9.42 4.81
N PRO A 6 -3.66 -10.74 4.78
CA PRO A 6 -2.52 -11.30 5.51
C PRO A 6 -1.16 -10.76 5.08
N ASN A 7 -1.06 -10.14 3.89
CA ASN A 7 0.19 -9.57 3.42
C ASN A 7 0.41 -8.13 3.86
N LEU A 8 -0.58 -7.52 4.52
CA LEU A 8 -0.45 -6.15 5.02
C LEU A 8 -0.06 -6.20 6.49
N HIS A 9 1.09 -5.59 6.83
CA HIS A 9 1.61 -5.59 8.18
C HIS A 9 1.95 -4.18 8.61
N ARG A 10 1.63 -3.87 9.86
CA ARG A 10 2.02 -2.59 10.46
C ARG A 10 3.51 -2.61 10.81
N ILE A 11 4.20 -1.52 10.52
CA ILE A 11 5.61 -1.35 10.87
C ILE A 11 5.67 -0.49 12.12
N GLY A 12 6.06 -1.09 13.25
CA GLY A 12 6.20 -0.39 14.51
C GLY A 12 4.88 -0.17 15.22
N PRO A 13 4.92 0.53 16.37
CA PRO A 13 3.72 0.77 17.17
C PRO A 13 2.82 1.83 16.53
N SER A 14 1.52 1.70 16.79
CA SER A 14 0.54 2.69 16.37
C SER A 14 0.64 3.93 17.25
N ASN A 15 0.51 5.11 16.64
CA ASN A 15 0.50 6.37 17.35
C ASN A 15 -0.53 7.29 16.71
N SER A 16 -1.54 7.70 17.47
CA SER A 16 -2.62 8.52 16.94
C SER A 16 -2.19 9.92 16.54
N SER A 17 -0.99 10.35 16.96
CA SER A 17 -0.45 11.68 16.64
C SER A 17 0.43 11.68 15.39
N ALA A 18 0.66 10.53 14.78
CA ALA A 18 1.56 10.41 13.65
C ALA A 18 1.04 9.36 12.68
N PRO A 19 1.43 9.45 11.41
CA PRO A 19 1.03 8.41 10.45
C PRO A 19 1.62 7.07 10.82
N THR A 20 0.87 6.02 10.55
CA THR A 20 1.33 4.65 10.74
C THR A 20 1.96 4.16 9.44
N LEU A 21 3.07 3.47 9.56
CA LEU A 21 3.71 2.83 8.41
C LEU A 21 3.23 1.40 8.28
N TRP A 22 3.01 0.98 7.04
CA TRP A 22 2.58 -0.37 6.72
C TRP A 22 3.48 -0.96 5.65
N SER A 23 3.62 -2.27 5.63
CA SER A 23 4.28 -2.98 4.56
C SER A 23 3.29 -3.92 3.88
N TYR A 24 3.44 -4.07 2.56
CA TYR A 24 2.54 -4.92 1.78
C TYR A 24 3.32 -5.56 0.65
N SER A 25 2.92 -6.78 0.28
CA SER A 25 3.55 -7.51 -0.81
C SER A 25 2.47 -8.20 -1.61
N THR A 26 2.54 -8.11 -2.94
CA THR A 26 1.51 -8.67 -3.79
C THR A 26 2.06 -9.00 -5.18
N THR A 27 1.43 -9.99 -5.83
CA THR A 27 1.68 -10.27 -7.24
C THR A 27 0.96 -9.27 -8.15
N ASP A 28 0.05 -8.47 -7.61
CA ASP A 28 -0.66 -7.47 -8.40
C ASP A 28 0.29 -6.36 -8.84
N ALA A 29 0.00 -5.78 -10.01
CA ALA A 29 0.79 -4.66 -10.53
C ALA A 29 0.44 -3.37 -9.79
N THR A 30 1.36 -2.39 -9.87
CA THR A 30 1.18 -1.09 -9.23
C THR A 30 -0.15 -0.43 -9.64
N ALA A 31 -0.51 -0.51 -10.92
CA ALA A 31 -1.74 0.10 -11.42
C ALA A 31 -2.99 -0.55 -10.83
N VAL A 32 -2.90 -1.81 -10.40
CA VAL A 32 -4.01 -2.49 -9.73
C VAL A 32 -4.06 -2.06 -8.26
N VAL A 33 -2.90 -2.00 -7.61
CA VAL A 33 -2.81 -1.68 -6.18
C VAL A 33 -3.29 -0.25 -5.89
N ASN A 34 -3.00 0.70 -6.79
CA ASN A 34 -3.42 2.08 -6.57
C ASN A 34 -4.87 2.37 -6.99
N SER A 35 -5.60 1.36 -7.44
CA SER A 35 -7.00 1.52 -7.82
C SER A 35 -7.85 1.81 -6.59
N GLU A 36 -8.87 2.64 -6.76
CA GLU A 36 -9.84 2.90 -5.72
C GLU A 36 -10.45 1.58 -5.25
N SER A 37 -10.66 1.45 -3.95
CA SER A 37 -11.27 0.28 -3.32
C SER A 37 -10.37 -0.94 -3.20
N TYR A 38 -9.14 -0.90 -3.70
CA TYR A 38 -8.25 -2.07 -3.59
C TYR A 38 -8.03 -2.47 -2.12
N PHE A 39 -7.89 -1.49 -1.22
CA PHE A 39 -7.62 -1.74 0.19
C PHE A 39 -8.88 -1.69 1.07
N ASP A 40 -10.07 -1.85 0.50
CA ASP A 40 -11.31 -1.71 1.26
C ASP A 40 -11.37 -2.66 2.46
N ASP A 41 -10.83 -3.87 2.34
CA ASP A 41 -10.84 -4.84 3.44
C ASP A 41 -9.98 -4.39 4.62
N ALA A 42 -9.13 -3.39 4.43
CA ALA A 42 -8.32 -2.82 5.49
C ALA A 42 -8.87 -1.48 5.98
N ALA A 43 -10.11 -1.14 5.63
CA ALA A 43 -10.67 0.17 5.98
C ALA A 43 -10.71 0.41 7.49
N ALA A 44 -10.84 -0.65 8.29
CA ALA A 44 -10.85 -0.52 9.75
C ALA A 44 -9.45 -0.28 10.32
N ASP A 45 -8.41 -0.57 9.56
CA ASP A 45 -7.02 -0.51 10.03
C ASP A 45 -6.30 0.73 9.53
N LEU A 46 -6.57 1.15 8.29
CA LEU A 46 -5.86 2.25 7.64
C LEU A 46 -6.50 3.57 8.02
N THR A 47 -5.66 4.59 8.22
CA THR A 47 -6.10 5.96 8.51
C THR A 47 -5.59 6.87 7.40
N VAL A 48 -6.38 7.86 7.02
CA VAL A 48 -5.94 8.87 6.05
C VAL A 48 -4.63 9.48 6.54
N GLY A 49 -3.63 9.50 5.66
CA GLY A 49 -2.29 9.96 5.99
C GLY A 49 -1.30 8.84 6.27
N ASP A 50 -1.77 7.61 6.45
CA ASP A 50 -0.88 6.46 6.62
C ASP A 50 -0.10 6.19 5.34
N ILE A 51 1.09 5.60 5.50
CA ILE A 51 2.00 5.29 4.40
C ILE A 51 2.10 3.78 4.27
N ILE A 52 1.96 3.28 3.05
CA ILE A 52 2.13 1.87 2.74
C ILE A 52 3.34 1.71 1.83
N ILE A 53 4.32 0.93 2.29
CA ILE A 53 5.47 0.58 1.47
C ILE A 53 5.19 -0.80 0.89
N ALA A 54 5.10 -0.90 -0.44
CA ALA A 54 4.66 -2.13 -1.08
C ALA A 54 5.63 -2.62 -2.12
N ASN A 55 5.81 -3.94 -2.15
CA ASN A 55 6.39 -4.64 -3.29
C ASN A 55 5.23 -5.16 -4.15
N THR A 56 5.28 -4.85 -5.43
CA THR A 56 4.26 -5.24 -6.40
C THR A 56 4.87 -6.11 -7.48
N SER A 57 4.02 -6.81 -8.23
CA SER A 57 4.46 -7.67 -9.32
C SER A 57 5.50 -8.70 -8.86
N THR A 58 5.34 -9.26 -7.68
CA THR A 58 6.35 -10.15 -7.09
C THR A 58 6.51 -11.46 -7.85
N GLY A 59 5.54 -11.83 -8.68
CA GLY A 59 5.63 -13.01 -9.52
C GLY A 59 6.29 -12.76 -10.87
N GLY A 60 6.69 -11.54 -11.13
CA GLY A 60 7.33 -11.15 -12.40
C GLY A 60 8.44 -10.14 -12.15
N THR A 61 8.45 -9.05 -12.91
CA THR A 61 9.42 -7.98 -12.68
C THR A 61 9.02 -7.21 -11.42
N LEU A 62 9.81 -7.36 -10.38
CA LEU A 62 9.54 -6.74 -9.09
C LEU A 62 9.50 -5.22 -9.22
N ALA A 63 8.49 -4.62 -8.62
CA ALA A 63 8.39 -3.18 -8.50
C ALA A 63 8.10 -2.84 -7.04
N ALA A 64 8.33 -1.59 -6.67
CA ALA A 64 8.07 -1.12 -5.33
C ALA A 64 7.50 0.28 -5.39
N GLY A 65 6.68 0.62 -4.41
CA GLY A 65 6.08 1.94 -4.34
C GLY A 65 5.78 2.32 -2.92
N ILE A 66 5.64 3.62 -2.71
CA ILE A 66 5.22 4.20 -1.45
C ILE A 66 3.87 4.85 -1.70
N TYR A 67 2.84 4.40 -1.00
CA TYR A 67 1.48 4.84 -1.20
C TYR A 67 1.02 5.64 0.01
N LEU A 68 0.30 6.72 -0.25
CA LEU A 68 -0.36 7.50 0.79
C LEU A 68 -1.83 7.14 0.80
N VAL A 69 -2.37 6.81 1.97
CA VAL A 69 -3.81 6.63 2.12
C VAL A 69 -4.45 8.00 2.01
N SER A 70 -5.11 8.26 0.88
CA SER A 70 -5.64 9.59 0.57
C SER A 70 -7.10 9.75 0.98
N ALA A 71 -7.84 8.64 1.09
CA ALA A 71 -9.24 8.67 1.50
C ALA A 71 -9.62 7.37 2.17
N ASN A 72 -10.41 7.46 3.23
CA ASN A 72 -10.97 6.30 3.90
C ASN A 72 -12.21 6.75 4.65
N ASP A 73 -13.39 6.36 4.16
CA ASP A 73 -14.66 6.71 4.79
C ASP A 73 -15.19 5.62 5.72
N GLY A 74 -14.37 4.62 6.03
CA GLY A 74 -14.75 3.48 6.85
C GLY A 74 -15.21 2.28 6.04
N THR A 75 -15.43 2.45 4.74
CA THR A 75 -15.88 1.38 3.85
C THR A 75 -15.02 1.31 2.60
N THR A 76 -14.71 2.47 2.02
CA THR A 76 -13.92 2.58 0.79
C THR A 76 -12.60 3.27 1.10
N VAL A 77 -11.50 2.66 0.68
CA VAL A 77 -10.16 3.19 0.86
C VAL A 77 -9.57 3.50 -0.51
N ASP A 78 -8.93 4.66 -0.62
CA ASP A 78 -8.19 5.04 -1.81
C ASP A 78 -6.78 5.48 -1.42
N VAL A 79 -5.85 5.22 -2.30
CA VAL A 79 -4.45 5.63 -2.14
C VAL A 79 -4.04 6.43 -3.37
N ASN A 80 -2.95 7.20 -3.23
CA ASN A 80 -2.42 7.97 -4.35
C ASN A 80 -1.80 7.03 -5.40
N ASP A 81 -1.29 7.61 -6.48
CA ASP A 81 -0.71 6.83 -7.60
C ASP A 81 0.64 6.22 -7.29
N ALA A 82 1.11 6.37 -6.09
CA ALA A 82 2.39 5.85 -5.61
C ALA A 82 3.58 6.70 -6.01
N LEU A 83 4.53 6.80 -5.09
CA LEU A 83 5.89 7.21 -5.41
C LEU A 83 6.64 5.94 -5.77
N VAL A 84 7.04 5.82 -7.02
CA VAL A 84 7.67 4.58 -7.51
C VAL A 84 9.12 4.55 -7.06
N VAL A 85 9.51 3.42 -6.47
CA VAL A 85 10.90 3.13 -6.14
C VAL A 85 11.41 2.20 -7.23
N THR A 86 12.41 2.62 -7.98
CA THR A 86 12.92 1.84 -9.09
C THR A 86 14.02 0.90 -8.63
N ALA A 87 14.14 -0.22 -9.35
CA ALA A 87 15.22 -1.17 -9.14
C ALA A 87 16.40 -0.91 -10.10
N THR A 88 16.40 0.25 -10.74
CA THR A 88 17.46 0.62 -11.68
C THR A 88 18.80 0.73 -10.97
N ASP A 89 19.78 0.05 -11.48
CA ASP A 89 21.14 0.06 -10.97
C ASP A 89 22.07 0.31 -12.17
N THR A 90 22.81 1.41 -12.12
CA THR A 90 23.61 1.85 -13.25
C THR A 90 25.08 1.50 -13.10
N ASP A 91 25.50 0.87 -12.04
CA ASP A 91 26.87 0.45 -11.83
C ASP A 91 26.99 -1.05 -11.58
#